data_57db84fe81605c7a3124750127c9b047
#
_entry.id   57db84fe81605c7a3124750127c9b047
#
_cell.length_a   1.000
_cell.length_b   1.000
_cell.length_c   1.000
_cell.angle_alpha   90.00
_cell.angle_beta   90.00
_cell.angle_gamma   90.00
#
_symmetry.space_group_name_H-M   'P 1'
#
loop_
_entity.id
_entity.type
_entity.pdbx_description
1 polymer ?
#
loop_
_entity_poly.entity_id
_entity_poly.type
_entity_poly.pdbx_seq_one_letter_code
_entity_poly.pdbx_strand_id
1 'polypeptide(L)'
;VQVEQELANWLLFARCMGNDGLIALAIDDAGPTLSGLVNDLLLACYGPRFTVAIETLQETAKGEQREGFDIRVYDAESGEDKSVTAMSGGERVWINECLVRAVALYLAQNTGRRYDTLFSDETDGPLDPERKRMFMAMKRRVLELGRYAREFFVSQTPELTAMADAVIDLDAMAALHSTSSVE
;
A
#
# COMPACT_ATOMS: atom_id res chain seq x y z
N VAL A 1 16.37 35.93 31.08
CA VAL A 1 16.88 34.56 31.29
C VAL A 1 15.73 33.55 31.37
N GLN A 2 14.73 33.71 32.29
CA GLN A 2 13.65 32.70 32.43
C GLN A 2 12.69 32.72 31.25
N VAL A 3 12.28 33.86 30.75
CA VAL A 3 11.41 34.05 29.58
C VAL A 3 12.10 33.57 28.30
N GLU A 4 13.39 33.80 28.15
CA GLU A 4 14.17 33.29 27.02
C GLU A 4 14.27 31.78 27.01
N GLN A 5 14.41 31.18 28.18
CA GLN A 5 14.44 29.69 28.33
C GLN A 5 13.07 29.09 27.98
N GLU A 6 11.98 29.69 28.45
CA GLU A 6 10.62 29.26 28.10
C GLU A 6 10.36 29.40 26.61
N LEU A 7 10.75 30.52 26.02
CA LEU A 7 10.64 30.69 24.55
C LEU A 7 11.42 29.64 23.78
N ALA A 8 12.66 29.38 24.17
CA ALA A 8 13.49 28.34 23.54
C ALA A 8 12.84 26.94 23.64
N ASN A 9 12.26 26.61 24.80
CA ASN A 9 11.56 25.34 25.00
C ASN A 9 10.30 25.25 24.12
N TRP A 10 9.52 26.31 23.99
CA TRP A 10 8.34 26.33 23.12
C TRP A 10 8.69 26.28 21.65
N LEU A 11 9.78 26.91 21.22
CA LEU A 11 10.28 26.83 19.85
C LEU A 11 10.77 25.42 19.53
N LEU A 12 11.48 24.78 20.46
CA LEU A 12 11.92 23.38 20.32
C LEU A 12 10.70 22.44 20.21
N PHE A 13 9.73 22.61 21.12
CA PHE A 13 8.50 21.82 21.10
C PHE A 13 7.72 21.98 19.78
N ALA A 14 7.54 23.21 19.32
CA ALA A 14 6.90 23.48 18.03
C ALA A 14 7.63 22.83 16.86
N ARG A 15 8.97 22.84 16.87
CA ARG A 15 9.78 22.15 15.88
C ARG A 15 9.65 20.63 15.95
N CYS A 16 9.65 20.06 17.16
CA CYS A 16 9.45 18.61 17.33
C CYS A 16 8.06 18.14 16.88
N MET A 17 7.05 18.98 16.99
CA MET A 17 5.69 18.69 16.52
C MET A 17 5.45 19.04 15.05
N GLY A 18 6.46 19.60 14.36
CA GLY A 18 6.42 19.87 12.94
C GLY A 18 6.63 18.59 12.11
N ASN A 19 6.47 18.74 10.79
CA ASN A 19 6.64 17.62 9.85
C ASN A 19 8.06 17.03 9.88
N ASP A 20 9.06 17.85 10.18
CA ASP A 20 10.48 17.47 10.25
C ASP A 20 10.90 16.97 11.66
N GLY A 21 9.93 16.72 12.55
CA GLY A 21 10.16 16.28 13.92
C GLY A 21 9.75 14.81 14.14
N LEU A 22 8.83 14.60 15.10
CA LEU A 22 8.37 13.27 15.49
C LEU A 22 7.72 12.48 14.35
N ILE A 23 7.08 13.18 13.39
CA ILE A 23 6.48 12.54 12.22
C ILE A 23 7.56 11.96 11.32
N ALA A 24 8.61 12.73 11.03
CA ALA A 24 9.74 12.27 10.22
C ALA A 24 10.42 11.06 10.87
N LEU A 25 10.67 11.10 12.19
CA LEU A 25 11.22 9.97 12.94
C LEU A 25 10.32 8.73 12.90
N ALA A 26 9.01 8.90 12.99
CA ALA A 26 8.08 7.77 12.91
C ALA A 26 8.05 7.15 11.50
N ILE A 27 8.19 7.95 10.45
CA ILE A 27 8.28 7.46 9.07
C ILE A 27 9.62 6.75 8.85
N ASP A 28 10.71 7.30 9.38
CA ASP A 28 12.05 6.70 9.28
C ASP A 28 12.11 5.32 9.94
N ASP A 29 11.50 5.18 11.10
CA ASP A 29 11.37 3.90 11.82
C ASP A 29 10.47 2.90 11.05
N ALA A 30 9.39 3.36 10.44
CA ALA A 30 8.47 2.54 9.67
C ALA A 30 9.00 2.17 8.26
N GLY A 31 9.86 2.99 7.69
CA GLY A 31 10.32 2.90 6.30
C GLY A 31 10.84 1.53 5.89
N PRO A 32 11.80 0.93 6.63
CA PRO A 32 12.34 -0.41 6.31
C PRO A 32 11.27 -1.49 6.33
N THR A 33 10.36 -1.46 7.31
CA THR A 33 9.27 -2.44 7.43
C THR A 33 8.27 -2.29 6.27
N LEU A 34 7.88 -1.06 5.94
CA LEU A 34 7.00 -0.79 4.81
C LEU A 34 7.65 -1.19 3.48
N SER A 35 8.93 -0.86 3.28
CA SER A 35 9.68 -1.29 2.08
C SER A 35 9.71 -2.81 1.96
N GLY A 36 9.93 -3.52 3.06
CA GLY A 36 9.89 -4.99 3.09
C GLY A 36 8.52 -5.55 2.68
N LEU A 37 7.44 -5.01 3.23
CA LEU A 37 6.07 -5.43 2.89
C LEU A 37 5.73 -5.14 1.42
N VAL A 38 6.10 -3.97 0.91
CA VAL A 38 5.90 -3.62 -0.50
C VAL A 38 6.64 -4.59 -1.42
N ASN A 39 7.90 -4.87 -1.11
CA ASN A 39 8.73 -5.76 -1.92
C ASN A 39 8.23 -7.20 -1.89
N ASP A 40 7.72 -7.68 -0.76
CA ASP A 40 7.08 -8.99 -0.65
C ASP A 40 5.83 -9.09 -1.56
N LEU A 41 5.01 -8.05 -1.61
CA LEU A 41 3.83 -7.98 -2.48
C LEU A 41 4.22 -7.87 -3.96
N LEU A 42 5.21 -7.03 -4.29
CA LEU A 42 5.73 -6.90 -5.65
C LEU A 42 6.33 -8.20 -6.16
N LEU A 43 7.11 -8.88 -5.33
CA LEU A 43 7.69 -10.18 -5.69
C LEU A 43 6.62 -11.22 -6.01
N ALA A 44 5.53 -11.23 -5.25
CA ALA A 44 4.43 -12.17 -5.45
C ALA A 44 3.63 -11.91 -6.73
N CYS A 45 3.50 -10.64 -7.16
CA CYS A 45 2.69 -10.26 -8.31
C CYS A 45 3.50 -9.94 -9.57
N TYR A 46 4.64 -9.28 -9.44
CA TYR A 46 5.43 -8.78 -10.57
C TYR A 46 6.76 -9.52 -10.74
N GLY A 47 7.13 -10.36 -9.77
CA GLY A 47 8.45 -10.97 -9.72
C GLY A 47 9.55 -10.02 -9.26
N PRO A 48 10.84 -10.35 -9.47
CA PRO A 48 11.97 -9.62 -8.88
C PRO A 48 12.37 -8.36 -9.65
N ARG A 49 11.55 -7.87 -10.58
CA ARG A 49 11.92 -6.73 -11.42
C ARG A 49 12.05 -5.43 -10.63
N PHE A 50 11.07 -5.13 -9.77
CA PHE A 50 11.05 -3.88 -9.02
C PHE A 50 11.40 -4.09 -7.56
N THR A 51 12.26 -3.20 -7.05
CA THR A 51 12.55 -3.09 -5.62
C THR A 51 12.25 -1.65 -5.18
N VAL A 52 11.44 -1.52 -4.14
CA VAL A 52 11.02 -0.24 -3.57
C VAL A 52 11.77 0.04 -2.28
N ALA A 53 12.27 1.26 -2.14
CA ALA A 53 12.82 1.81 -0.90
C ALA A 53 12.08 3.10 -0.54
N ILE A 54 11.73 3.24 0.72
CA ILE A 54 11.16 4.47 1.29
C ILE A 54 12.31 5.23 1.92
N GLU A 55 12.59 6.42 1.39
CA GLU A 55 13.67 7.29 1.84
C GLU A 55 13.12 8.52 2.53
N THR A 56 13.69 8.87 3.66
CA THR A 56 13.32 10.02 4.48
C THR A 56 14.35 11.14 4.39
N LEU A 57 15.51 10.85 3.80
CA LEU A 57 16.57 11.82 3.56
C LEU A 57 16.75 12.02 2.05
N GLN A 58 16.66 13.27 1.63
CA GLN A 58 16.93 13.68 0.24
C GLN A 58 18.19 14.52 0.19
N GLU A 59 19.05 14.22 -0.76
CA GLU A 59 20.20 15.07 -1.06
C GLU A 59 19.76 16.21 -1.99
N THR A 60 19.97 17.45 -1.54
CA THR A 60 19.70 18.63 -2.38
C THR A 60 20.75 18.75 -3.49
N ALA A 61 20.44 19.48 -4.56
CA ALA A 61 21.37 19.77 -5.65
C ALA A 61 22.69 20.43 -5.20
N LYS A 62 22.77 20.89 -3.94
CA LYS A 62 23.98 21.47 -3.32
C LYS A 62 24.74 20.50 -2.43
N GLY A 63 24.32 19.21 -2.37
CA GLY A 63 24.92 18.19 -1.52
C GLY A 63 24.54 18.29 -0.03
N GLU A 64 23.55 19.11 0.30
CA GLU A 64 23.01 19.17 1.67
C GLU A 64 21.93 18.11 1.85
N GLN A 65 22.00 17.35 2.93
CA GLN A 65 20.92 16.44 3.31
C GLN A 65 19.74 17.25 3.85
N ARG A 66 18.59 17.08 3.20
CA ARG A 66 17.32 17.63 3.67
C ARG A 66 16.36 16.49 4.00
N GLU A 67 15.69 16.61 5.13
CA GLU A 67 14.57 15.74 5.45
C GLU A 67 13.52 15.88 4.35
N GLY A 68 13.16 14.75 3.76
CA GLY A 68 12.18 14.68 2.68
C GLY A 68 11.70 13.25 2.54
N PHE A 69 10.51 13.07 2.03
CA PHE A 69 9.93 11.75 1.78
C PHE A 69 9.97 11.46 0.29
N ASP A 70 10.64 10.38 -0.10
CA ASP A 70 10.58 9.87 -1.48
C ASP A 70 10.42 8.35 -1.48
N ILE A 71 9.76 7.86 -2.51
CA ILE A 71 9.62 6.43 -2.78
C ILE A 71 10.47 6.13 -4.00
N ARG A 72 11.61 5.51 -3.75
CA ARG A 72 12.56 5.11 -4.78
C ARG A 72 12.21 3.73 -5.31
N VAL A 73 12.38 3.56 -6.61
CA VAL A 73 12.11 2.29 -7.31
C VAL A 73 13.33 1.93 -8.14
N TYR A 74 13.97 0.84 -7.79
CA TYR A 74 15.00 0.21 -8.61
C TYR A 74 14.36 -0.78 -9.58
N ASP A 75 14.60 -0.61 -10.87
CA ASP A 75 14.18 -1.53 -11.94
C ASP A 75 15.37 -2.40 -12.36
N ALA A 76 15.33 -3.68 -12.04
CA ALA A 76 16.39 -4.62 -12.35
C ALA A 76 16.58 -4.86 -13.86
N GLU A 77 15.57 -4.61 -14.70
CA GLU A 77 15.68 -4.76 -16.16
C GLU A 77 16.44 -3.61 -16.80
N SER A 78 16.19 -2.38 -16.38
CA SER A 78 16.89 -1.20 -16.91
C SER A 78 18.14 -0.83 -16.13
N GLY A 79 18.29 -1.34 -14.89
CA GLY A 79 19.35 -0.95 -13.96
C GLY A 79 19.19 0.48 -13.43
N GLU A 80 18.03 1.09 -13.60
CA GLU A 80 17.75 2.48 -13.19
C GLU A 80 17.13 2.53 -11.80
N ASP A 81 17.51 3.55 -11.04
CA ASP A 81 16.88 3.93 -9.78
C ASP A 81 16.23 5.31 -9.95
N LYS A 82 14.92 5.38 -9.73
CA LYS A 82 14.12 6.58 -9.96
C LYS A 82 13.01 6.74 -8.92
N SER A 83 12.53 7.97 -8.72
CA SER A 83 11.34 8.20 -7.90
C SER A 83 10.11 7.54 -8.54
N VAL A 84 9.19 7.04 -7.72
CA VAL A 84 7.92 6.46 -8.18
C VAL A 84 7.13 7.41 -9.08
N THR A 85 7.30 8.72 -8.91
CA THR A 85 6.65 9.73 -9.75
C THR A 85 7.14 9.75 -11.19
N ALA A 86 8.36 9.26 -11.44
CA ALA A 86 8.97 9.15 -12.76
C ALA A 86 8.68 7.83 -13.48
N MET A 87 7.96 6.90 -12.82
CA MET A 87 7.56 5.62 -13.40
C MET A 87 6.48 5.78 -14.48
N SER A 88 6.41 4.81 -15.40
CA SER A 88 5.31 4.74 -16.36
C SER A 88 3.96 4.57 -15.64
N GLY A 89 2.88 5.06 -16.27
CA GLY A 89 1.55 5.02 -15.65
C GLY A 89 1.12 3.60 -15.23
N GLY A 90 1.38 2.61 -16.07
CA GLY A 90 1.03 1.22 -15.78
C GLY A 90 1.83 0.60 -14.63
N GLU A 91 3.14 0.86 -14.59
CA GLU A 91 4.03 0.35 -13.51
C GLU A 91 3.70 1.04 -12.17
N ARG A 92 3.45 2.36 -12.21
CA ARG A 92 3.10 3.14 -11.02
C ARG A 92 1.81 2.65 -10.35
N VAL A 93 0.81 2.22 -11.12
CA VAL A 93 -0.43 1.66 -10.57
C VAL A 93 -0.14 0.46 -9.67
N TRP A 94 0.71 -0.48 -10.14
CA TRP A 94 1.07 -1.67 -9.36
C TRP A 94 1.84 -1.34 -8.10
N ILE A 95 2.81 -0.44 -8.20
CA ILE A 95 3.60 -0.02 -7.05
C ILE A 95 2.71 0.67 -6.02
N ASN A 96 1.79 1.53 -6.46
CA ASN A 96 0.84 2.20 -5.58
C ASN A 96 -0.12 1.22 -4.90
N GLU A 97 -0.63 0.21 -5.62
CA GLU A 97 -1.48 -0.83 -5.03
C GLU A 97 -0.72 -1.62 -3.95
N CYS A 98 0.53 -2.00 -4.22
CA CYS A 98 1.36 -2.67 -3.22
C CYS A 98 1.65 -1.77 -2.01
N LEU A 99 1.91 -0.47 -2.23
CA LEU A 99 2.12 0.50 -1.16
C LEU A 99 0.89 0.65 -0.25
N VAL A 100 -0.29 0.85 -0.83
CA VAL A 100 -1.54 0.99 -0.05
C VAL A 100 -1.79 -0.26 0.80
N ARG A 101 -1.59 -1.45 0.25
CA ARG A 101 -1.77 -2.70 0.97
C ARG A 101 -0.70 -2.92 2.03
N ALA A 102 0.56 -2.55 1.75
CA ALA A 102 1.64 -2.60 2.72
C ALA A 102 1.38 -1.69 3.93
N VAL A 103 0.88 -0.46 3.68
CA VAL A 103 0.48 0.46 4.76
C VAL A 103 -0.66 -0.13 5.59
N ALA A 104 -1.67 -0.73 4.95
CA ALA A 104 -2.77 -1.38 5.66
C ALA A 104 -2.27 -2.56 6.53
N LEU A 105 -1.37 -3.39 6.00
CA LEU A 105 -0.73 -4.48 6.73
C LEU A 105 0.08 -3.96 7.92
N TYR A 106 0.91 -2.94 7.71
CA TYR A 106 1.71 -2.32 8.74
C TYR A 106 0.84 -1.78 9.89
N LEU A 107 -0.22 -1.04 9.56
CA LEU A 107 -1.15 -0.51 10.56
C LEU A 107 -1.86 -1.63 11.32
N ALA A 108 -2.31 -2.69 10.64
CA ALA A 108 -2.95 -3.83 11.28
C ALA A 108 -2.00 -4.53 12.26
N GLN A 109 -0.73 -4.69 11.90
CA GLN A 109 0.29 -5.33 12.74
C GLN A 109 0.64 -4.48 13.99
N ASN A 110 0.68 -3.15 13.84
CA ASN A 110 1.13 -2.25 14.92
C ASN A 110 0.01 -1.75 15.84
N THR A 111 -1.27 -1.86 15.45
CA THR A 111 -2.38 -1.43 16.30
C THR A 111 -2.80 -2.47 17.34
N GLY A 112 -2.23 -3.68 17.31
CA GLY A 112 -2.64 -4.79 18.16
C GLY A 112 -4.06 -5.29 17.88
N ARG A 113 -4.71 -4.77 16.84
CA ARG A 113 -6.05 -5.19 16.40
C ARG A 113 -5.93 -6.33 15.39
N ARG A 114 -6.77 -7.33 15.55
CA ARG A 114 -6.88 -8.41 14.58
C ARG A 114 -8.08 -8.19 13.70
N TYR A 115 -7.85 -8.21 12.40
CA TYR A 115 -8.89 -8.16 11.38
C TYR A 115 -8.94 -9.51 10.68
N ASP A 116 -10.13 -10.11 10.59
CA ASP A 116 -10.28 -11.41 9.94
C ASP A 116 -10.73 -11.28 8.47
N THR A 117 -11.26 -10.14 8.08
CA THR A 117 -11.88 -9.94 6.77
C THR A 117 -11.42 -8.64 6.15
N LEU A 118 -11.07 -8.69 4.87
CA LEU A 118 -10.82 -7.53 4.02
C LEU A 118 -11.99 -7.31 3.06
N PHE A 119 -12.17 -6.05 2.68
CA PHE A 119 -13.10 -5.65 1.63
C PHE A 119 -12.34 -4.78 0.62
N SER A 120 -12.53 -5.05 -0.67
CA SER A 120 -12.00 -4.22 -1.75
C SER A 120 -13.05 -4.08 -2.84
N ASP A 121 -13.19 -2.85 -3.34
CA ASP A 121 -14.21 -2.47 -4.31
C ASP A 121 -13.53 -1.95 -5.57
N GLU A 122 -13.79 -2.62 -6.71
CA GLU A 122 -13.32 -2.25 -8.05
C GLU A 122 -11.85 -1.80 -8.16
N THR A 123 -10.95 -2.43 -7.40
CA THR A 123 -9.52 -2.07 -7.35
C THR A 123 -8.73 -2.62 -8.54
N ASP A 124 -9.33 -3.43 -9.40
CA ASP A 124 -8.70 -4.16 -10.50
C ASP A 124 -8.54 -3.33 -11.79
N GLY A 125 -9.28 -2.22 -11.94
CA GLY A 125 -9.17 -1.34 -13.10
C GLY A 125 -9.13 -2.07 -14.45
N PRO A 126 -8.69 -1.42 -15.53
CA PRO A 126 -8.55 -2.05 -16.85
C PRO A 126 -7.25 -2.88 -16.94
N LEU A 127 -7.25 -4.09 -16.34
CA LEU A 127 -6.12 -5.00 -16.38
C LEU A 127 -6.26 -5.99 -17.55
N ASP A 128 -5.14 -6.30 -18.23
CA ASP A 128 -5.08 -7.41 -19.17
C ASP A 128 -5.10 -8.77 -18.43
N PRO A 129 -5.35 -9.89 -19.13
CA PRO A 129 -5.50 -11.21 -18.48
C PRO A 129 -4.28 -11.67 -17.66
N GLU A 130 -3.07 -11.29 -18.07
CA GLU A 130 -1.85 -11.64 -17.34
C GLU A 130 -1.76 -10.85 -16.04
N ARG A 131 -2.00 -9.55 -16.11
CA ARG A 131 -2.02 -8.67 -14.94
C ARG A 131 -3.13 -9.03 -13.96
N LYS A 132 -4.26 -9.56 -14.41
CA LYS A 132 -5.32 -10.09 -13.54
C LYS A 132 -4.83 -11.24 -12.67
N ARG A 133 -4.05 -12.16 -13.23
CA ARG A 133 -3.44 -13.26 -12.44
C ARG A 133 -2.47 -12.72 -11.40
N MET A 134 -1.64 -11.77 -11.78
CA MET A 134 -0.71 -11.08 -10.88
C MET A 134 -1.47 -10.39 -9.74
N PHE A 135 -2.58 -9.74 -10.05
CA PHE A 135 -3.44 -9.07 -9.06
C PHE A 135 -4.01 -10.06 -8.04
N MET A 136 -4.50 -11.21 -8.49
CA MET A 136 -4.98 -12.27 -7.59
C MET A 136 -3.86 -12.87 -6.74
N ALA A 137 -2.66 -13.02 -7.29
CA ALA A 137 -1.50 -13.46 -6.51
C ALA A 137 -1.15 -12.46 -5.39
N MET A 138 -1.18 -11.16 -5.68
CA MET A 138 -1.00 -10.10 -4.68
C MET A 138 -2.08 -10.17 -3.59
N LYS A 139 -3.36 -10.32 -3.95
CA LYS A 139 -4.47 -10.47 -2.98
C LYS A 139 -4.23 -11.65 -2.03
N ARG A 140 -3.89 -12.81 -2.57
CA ARG A 140 -3.57 -14.01 -1.76
C ARG A 140 -2.39 -13.76 -0.83
N ARG A 141 -1.35 -13.08 -1.31
CA ARG A 141 -0.20 -12.73 -0.48
C ARG A 141 -0.55 -11.78 0.66
N VAL A 142 -1.44 -10.81 0.41
CA VAL A 142 -1.97 -9.92 1.46
C VAL A 142 -2.69 -10.69 2.55
N LEU A 143 -3.53 -11.67 2.17
CA LEU A 143 -4.22 -12.54 3.14
C LEU A 143 -3.23 -13.32 4.02
N GLU A 144 -2.18 -13.88 3.41
CA GLU A 144 -1.14 -14.62 4.14
C GLU A 144 -0.38 -13.72 5.13
N LEU A 145 0.15 -12.59 4.65
CA LEU A 145 0.95 -11.66 5.45
C LEU A 145 0.15 -11.03 6.59
N GLY A 146 -1.10 -10.68 6.33
CA GLY A 146 -2.01 -10.09 7.30
C GLY A 146 -2.71 -11.12 8.19
N ARG A 147 -2.56 -12.41 7.89
CA ARG A 147 -3.29 -13.51 8.55
C ARG A 147 -4.79 -13.29 8.53
N TYR A 148 -5.30 -12.73 7.41
CA TYR A 148 -6.73 -12.57 7.20
C TYR A 148 -7.37 -13.88 6.79
N ALA A 149 -8.56 -14.17 7.29
CA ALA A 149 -9.28 -15.39 6.95
C ALA A 149 -9.88 -15.32 5.54
N ARG A 150 -10.25 -14.12 5.08
CA ARG A 150 -10.94 -13.93 3.80
C ARG A 150 -10.84 -12.49 3.29
N GLU A 151 -11.07 -12.34 1.99
CA GLU A 151 -11.31 -11.04 1.35
C GLU A 151 -12.59 -11.13 0.51
N PHE A 152 -13.48 -10.16 0.68
CA PHE A 152 -14.58 -9.91 -0.25
C PHE A 152 -14.13 -8.81 -1.21
N PHE A 153 -14.15 -9.11 -2.50
CA PHE A 153 -13.86 -8.11 -3.50
C PHE A 153 -14.98 -8.01 -4.53
N VAL A 154 -15.26 -6.79 -4.94
CA VAL A 154 -16.19 -6.49 -6.03
C VAL A 154 -15.37 -6.30 -7.30
N SER A 155 -15.74 -6.98 -8.37
CA SER A 155 -15.14 -6.84 -9.69
C SER A 155 -16.18 -7.09 -10.77
N GLN A 156 -16.13 -6.27 -11.80
CA GLN A 156 -16.94 -6.44 -13.03
C GLN A 156 -16.23 -7.33 -14.05
N THR A 157 -15.06 -7.87 -13.70
CA THR A 157 -14.20 -8.65 -14.58
C THR A 157 -14.46 -10.15 -14.41
N PRO A 158 -15.08 -10.85 -15.41
CA PRO A 158 -15.41 -12.26 -15.29
C PRO A 158 -14.21 -13.17 -15.00
N GLU A 159 -13.03 -12.83 -15.55
CA GLU A 159 -11.82 -13.61 -15.34
C GLU A 159 -11.32 -13.55 -13.89
N LEU A 160 -11.49 -12.42 -13.19
CA LEU A 160 -11.14 -12.29 -11.78
C LEU A 160 -12.16 -13.01 -10.89
N THR A 161 -13.46 -12.87 -11.18
CA THR A 161 -14.49 -13.60 -10.44
C THR A 161 -14.34 -15.10 -10.57
N ALA A 162 -13.91 -15.59 -11.74
CA ALA A 162 -13.61 -17.01 -11.96
C ALA A 162 -12.38 -17.53 -11.17
N MET A 163 -11.51 -16.65 -10.69
CA MET A 163 -10.36 -17.01 -9.83
C MET A 163 -10.69 -16.97 -8.34
N ALA A 164 -11.87 -16.49 -7.96
CA ALA A 164 -12.33 -16.47 -6.58
C ALA A 164 -12.66 -17.90 -6.10
N ASP A 165 -12.49 -18.15 -4.80
CA ASP A 165 -12.83 -19.44 -4.21
C ASP A 165 -14.36 -19.64 -4.11
N ALA A 166 -15.12 -18.53 -4.05
CA ALA A 166 -16.58 -18.50 -4.11
C ALA A 166 -17.07 -17.18 -4.69
N VAL A 167 -18.25 -17.21 -5.32
CA VAL A 167 -18.90 -16.03 -5.92
C VAL A 167 -20.25 -15.82 -5.24
N ILE A 168 -20.53 -14.57 -4.87
CA ILE A 168 -21.84 -14.10 -4.41
C ILE A 168 -22.48 -13.34 -5.57
N ASP A 169 -23.49 -13.95 -6.19
CA ASP A 169 -24.27 -13.34 -7.28
C ASP A 169 -25.45 -12.57 -6.68
N LEU A 170 -25.33 -11.25 -6.65
CA LEU A 170 -26.34 -10.36 -6.08
C LEU A 170 -27.63 -10.34 -6.92
N ASP A 171 -27.53 -10.47 -8.24
CA ASP A 171 -28.71 -10.50 -9.11
C ASP A 171 -29.52 -11.79 -8.90
N ALA A 172 -28.84 -12.92 -8.80
CA ALA A 172 -29.48 -14.19 -8.47
C ALA A 172 -30.14 -14.15 -7.08
N MET A 173 -29.50 -13.54 -6.09
CA MET A 173 -30.07 -13.37 -4.75
C MET A 173 -31.29 -12.44 -4.76
N ALA A 174 -31.23 -11.32 -5.49
CA ALA A 174 -32.36 -10.39 -5.63
C ALA A 174 -33.57 -11.05 -6.31
N ALA A 175 -33.34 -11.86 -7.35
CA ALA A 175 -34.40 -12.64 -8.01
C ALA A 175 -35.10 -13.62 -7.07
N LEU A 176 -34.35 -14.30 -6.18
CA LEU A 176 -34.92 -15.20 -5.17
C LEU A 176 -35.82 -14.48 -4.15
N HIS A 177 -35.42 -13.26 -3.75
CA HIS A 177 -36.21 -12.47 -2.81
C HIS A 177 -37.47 -11.84 -3.44
N SER A 178 -37.44 -11.51 -4.73
CA SER A 178 -38.59 -10.95 -5.43
C SER A 178 -39.72 -12.00 -5.65
N THR A 179 -39.37 -13.27 -5.75
CA THR A 179 -40.37 -14.36 -5.89
C THR A 179 -41.03 -14.76 -4.56
N SER A 180 -40.39 -14.49 -3.41
CA SER A 180 -40.96 -14.79 -2.09
C SER A 180 -41.94 -13.74 -1.56
N SER A 181 -42.13 -12.62 -2.26
CA SER A 181 -43.01 -11.50 -1.85
C SER A 181 -44.40 -11.56 -2.53
N VAL A 182 -44.77 -12.64 -3.21
CA VAL A 182 -45.99 -12.78 -4.02
C VAL A 182 -46.87 -13.96 -3.50
N GLU A 183 -46.75 -14.34 -2.23
CA GLU A 183 -47.68 -15.22 -1.55
C GLU A 183 -48.45 -14.48 -0.44
#